data_79a219286a12a69f3b7cae9bfd61cbbf
#
_entry.id   79a219286a12a69f3b7cae9bfd61cbbf
#
_cell.length_a   1.000
_cell.length_b   1.000
_cell.length_c   1.000
_cell.angle_alpha   90.00
_cell.angle_beta   90.00
_cell.angle_gamma   90.00
#
_symmetry.space_group_name_H-M   'P 1'
#
loop_
_entity.id
_entity.type
_entity.pdbx_description
1 polymer ?
#
loop_
_entity_poly.entity_id
_entity_poly.type
_entity_poly.pdbx_seq_one_letter_code
_entity_poly.pdbx_strand_id
1 'polypeptide(L)'
;QSYIESYLITPFLIGMFLTSTGIILLLNKKLSNKCIRSLNYFSALEIGLFQMIGIIPGISRSGITLFGTTIFKINKNESAKFVFLLLLPISIGSSILEISKSLISGTTNLTFISPEYLISFVVCIVVTLFSLFTMFKIIKKEKTYLFSYYLIPLGILMMIKGLYINTFIIL
;
A
#
# COMPACT_ATOMS: atom_id res chain seq x y z
N GLN A 1 -12.48 12.49 -13.88
CA GLN A 1 -11.92 11.51 -12.91
C GLN A 1 -12.41 10.09 -13.16
N SER A 2 -13.68 9.89 -13.54
CA SER A 2 -14.28 8.56 -13.72
C SER A 2 -13.68 7.72 -14.86
N TYR A 3 -13.19 8.34 -15.94
CA TYR A 3 -12.63 7.58 -17.08
C TYR A 3 -11.28 6.96 -16.78
N ILE A 4 -10.38 7.66 -16.10
CA ILE A 4 -9.05 7.14 -15.74
C ILE A 4 -9.17 6.03 -14.68
N GLU A 5 -10.08 6.21 -13.73
CA GLU A 5 -10.34 5.21 -12.69
C GLU A 5 -10.91 3.91 -13.30
N SER A 6 -11.84 3.99 -14.26
CA SER A 6 -12.42 2.80 -14.89
C SER A 6 -11.40 1.98 -15.70
N TYR A 7 -10.43 2.63 -16.35
CA TYR A 7 -9.37 1.93 -17.08
C TYR A 7 -8.34 1.29 -16.15
N LEU A 8 -7.97 1.95 -15.04
CA LEU A 8 -6.96 1.45 -14.08
C LEU A 8 -7.50 0.35 -13.16
N ILE A 9 -8.83 0.25 -12.99
CA ILE A 9 -9.47 -0.73 -12.09
C ILE A 9 -9.80 -2.05 -12.82
N THR A 10 -9.29 -2.27 -14.04
CA THR A 10 -9.49 -3.57 -14.69
C THR A 10 -8.76 -4.68 -13.92
N PRO A 11 -9.38 -5.86 -13.73
CA PRO A 11 -8.76 -6.97 -12.99
C PRO A 11 -7.40 -7.38 -13.56
N PHE A 12 -7.21 -7.23 -14.87
CA PHE A 12 -5.95 -7.50 -15.55
C PHE A 12 -4.83 -6.56 -15.09
N LEU A 13 -5.07 -5.25 -15.09
CA LEU A 13 -4.07 -4.25 -14.67
C LEU A 13 -3.75 -4.37 -13.18
N ILE A 14 -4.77 -4.58 -12.35
CA ILE A 14 -4.57 -4.83 -10.92
C ILE A 14 -3.68 -6.07 -10.71
N GLY A 15 -3.94 -7.15 -11.43
CA GLY A 15 -3.14 -8.36 -11.39
C GLY A 15 -1.69 -8.13 -11.81
N MET A 16 -1.48 -7.34 -12.87
CA MET A 16 -0.15 -6.96 -13.34
C MET A 16 0.62 -6.15 -12.28
N PHE A 17 -0.02 -5.18 -11.66
CA PHE A 17 0.60 -4.36 -10.61
C PHE A 17 0.86 -5.14 -9.31
N LEU A 18 -0.03 -6.06 -8.93
CA LEU A 18 0.20 -6.99 -7.82
C LEU A 18 1.43 -7.87 -8.05
N THR A 19 1.53 -8.44 -9.26
CA THR A 19 2.68 -9.26 -9.65
C THR A 19 3.97 -8.45 -9.63
N SER A 20 3.95 -7.23 -10.17
CA SER A 20 5.09 -6.30 -10.13
C SER A 20 5.52 -5.99 -8.70
N THR A 21 4.56 -5.75 -7.80
CA THR A 21 4.84 -5.57 -6.36
C THR A 21 5.52 -6.81 -5.76
N GLY A 22 5.03 -8.00 -6.08
CA GLY A 22 5.64 -9.25 -5.63
C GLY A 22 7.09 -9.38 -6.08
N ILE A 23 7.39 -9.04 -7.34
CA ILE A 23 8.76 -9.03 -7.90
C ILE A 23 9.63 -8.00 -7.17
N ILE A 24 9.13 -6.79 -6.96
CA ILE A 24 9.83 -5.73 -6.22
C ILE A 24 10.23 -6.18 -4.81
N LEU A 25 9.33 -6.89 -4.11
CA LEU A 25 9.63 -7.41 -2.78
C LEU A 25 10.69 -8.54 -2.80
N LEU A 26 10.76 -9.34 -3.87
CA LEU A 26 11.85 -10.31 -4.05
C LEU A 26 13.18 -9.62 -4.31
N LEU A 27 13.20 -8.58 -5.15
CA LEU A 27 14.39 -7.77 -5.41
C LEU A 27 14.88 -7.07 -4.15
N ASN A 28 13.94 -6.60 -3.31
CA ASN A 28 14.24 -5.98 -2.03
C ASN A 28 15.10 -6.89 -1.13
N LYS A 29 14.83 -8.19 -1.10
CA LYS A 29 15.65 -9.17 -0.36
C LYS A 29 17.10 -9.17 -0.81
N LYS A 30 17.36 -9.13 -2.13
CA LYS A 30 18.74 -9.15 -2.67
C LYS A 30 19.52 -7.87 -2.35
N LEU A 31 18.84 -6.72 -2.32
CA LEU A 31 19.44 -5.41 -2.13
C LEU A 31 19.61 -5.04 -0.66
N SER A 32 18.84 -5.66 0.23
CA SER A 32 18.73 -5.30 1.65
C SER A 32 20.01 -5.48 2.47
N ASN A 33 20.92 -6.36 2.04
CA ASN A 33 22.15 -6.68 2.79
C ASN A 33 23.15 -5.51 2.94
N LYS A 34 22.92 -4.38 2.27
CA LYS A 34 23.85 -3.22 2.24
C LYS A 34 23.24 -1.95 2.86
N CYS A 35 22.15 -2.06 3.61
CA CYS A 35 21.42 -0.93 4.16
C CYS A 35 22.06 -0.45 5.47
N ILE A 36 22.95 0.53 5.40
CA ILE A 36 23.74 1.07 6.53
C ILE A 36 23.65 2.59 6.69
N ARG A 37 23.07 3.31 5.70
CA ARG A 37 23.03 4.78 5.73
C ARG A 37 21.92 5.25 6.67
N SER A 38 22.14 6.38 7.34
CA SER A 38 21.10 7.10 8.07
C SER A 38 20.19 7.86 7.10
N LEU A 39 18.94 8.04 7.51
CA LEU A 39 17.96 8.83 6.77
C LEU A 39 18.35 10.32 6.84
N ASN A 40 18.41 10.97 5.69
CA ASN A 40 18.59 12.42 5.60
C ASN A 40 17.46 13.06 4.77
N TYR A 41 17.39 14.39 4.75
CA TYR A 41 16.32 15.12 4.06
C TYR A 41 16.24 14.79 2.56
N PHE A 42 17.37 14.65 1.86
CA PHE A 42 17.39 14.33 0.45
C PHE A 42 16.87 12.92 0.18
N SER A 43 17.34 11.92 0.91
CA SER A 43 16.83 10.56 0.78
C SER A 43 15.36 10.43 1.18
N ALA A 44 14.90 11.21 2.16
CA ALA A 44 13.49 11.26 2.52
C ALA A 44 12.62 11.78 1.36
N LEU A 45 13.07 12.83 0.65
CA LEU A 45 12.39 13.37 -0.53
C LEU A 45 12.34 12.33 -1.66
N GLU A 46 13.48 11.73 -1.96
CA GLU A 46 13.60 10.70 -3.00
C GLU A 46 12.72 9.48 -2.72
N ILE A 47 12.66 9.02 -1.46
CA ILE A 47 11.77 7.93 -1.05
C ILE A 47 10.30 8.36 -1.17
N GLY A 48 9.98 9.63 -0.88
CA GLY A 48 8.66 10.21 -1.11
C GLY A 48 8.20 10.12 -2.56
N LEU A 49 9.11 10.28 -3.54
CA LEU A 49 8.80 10.09 -4.95
C LEU A 49 8.43 8.62 -5.27
N PHE A 50 9.10 7.64 -4.64
CA PHE A 50 8.68 6.24 -4.76
C PHE A 50 7.27 6.02 -4.23
N GLN A 51 6.88 6.71 -3.18
CA GLN A 51 5.53 6.60 -2.62
C GLN A 51 4.44 7.11 -3.57
N MET A 52 4.75 8.09 -4.43
CA MET A 52 3.80 8.56 -5.45
C MET A 52 3.40 7.44 -6.42
N ILE A 53 4.32 6.53 -6.76
CA ILE A 53 4.02 5.36 -7.59
C ILE A 53 3.01 4.44 -6.90
N GLY A 54 3.01 4.40 -5.58
CA GLY A 54 2.06 3.63 -4.77
C GLY A 54 0.61 4.13 -4.78
N ILE A 55 0.29 5.21 -5.51
CA ILE A 55 -1.08 5.67 -5.76
C ILE A 55 -1.79 4.75 -6.76
N ILE A 56 -1.03 4.07 -7.62
CA ILE A 56 -1.57 3.18 -8.65
C ILE A 56 -2.23 1.97 -7.98
N PRO A 57 -3.51 1.67 -8.32
CA PRO A 57 -4.22 0.50 -7.78
C PRO A 57 -3.47 -0.80 -8.07
N GLY A 58 -3.28 -1.65 -7.05
CA GLY A 58 -2.52 -2.89 -7.17
C GLY A 58 -1.05 -2.78 -6.80
N ILE A 59 -0.46 -1.58 -6.79
CA ILE A 59 0.89 -1.35 -6.24
C ILE A 59 0.79 -1.17 -4.73
N SER A 60 1.57 -1.96 -3.99
CA SER A 60 1.67 -1.80 -2.54
C SER A 60 2.44 -0.52 -2.18
N ARG A 61 1.74 0.47 -1.58
CA ARG A 61 2.37 1.73 -1.14
C ARG A 61 3.55 1.49 -0.20
N SER A 62 3.35 0.69 0.84
CA SER A 62 4.42 0.36 1.78
C SER A 62 5.52 -0.48 1.14
N GLY A 63 5.19 -1.35 0.19
CA GLY A 63 6.15 -2.16 -0.54
C GLY A 63 7.09 -1.31 -1.41
N ILE A 64 6.54 -0.38 -2.20
CA ILE A 64 7.35 0.49 -3.09
C ILE A 64 8.16 1.51 -2.28
N THR A 65 7.60 2.06 -1.19
CA THR A 65 8.33 2.96 -0.30
C THR A 65 9.49 2.24 0.39
N LEU A 66 9.27 1.01 0.86
CA LEU A 66 10.33 0.17 1.45
C LEU A 66 11.42 -0.16 0.41
N PHE A 67 11.03 -0.42 -0.83
CA PHE A 67 11.98 -0.63 -1.92
C PHE A 67 12.84 0.63 -2.16
N GLY A 68 12.24 1.82 -2.14
CA GLY A 68 12.96 3.09 -2.19
C GLY A 68 13.99 3.21 -1.06
N THR A 69 13.62 2.91 0.19
CA THR A 69 14.59 2.96 1.31
C THR A 69 15.76 1.99 1.11
N THR A 70 15.51 0.86 0.46
CA THR A 70 16.55 -0.16 0.18
C THR A 70 17.48 0.29 -0.95
N ILE A 71 16.96 0.91 -2.01
CA ILE A 71 17.78 1.49 -3.10
C ILE A 71 18.75 2.53 -2.53
N PHE A 72 18.28 3.42 -1.67
CA PHE A 72 19.11 4.44 -1.02
C PHE A 72 19.94 3.90 0.15
N LYS A 73 19.88 2.58 0.39
CA LYS A 73 20.67 1.87 1.43
C LYS A 73 20.41 2.39 2.85
N ILE A 74 19.20 2.83 3.14
CA ILE A 74 18.83 3.33 4.47
C ILE A 74 18.77 2.17 5.47
N ASN A 75 19.21 2.44 6.69
CA ASN A 75 19.15 1.50 7.81
C ASN A 75 17.72 0.97 8.01
N LYS A 76 17.59 -0.34 8.24
CA LYS A 76 16.30 -1.04 8.34
C LYS A 76 15.39 -0.53 9.45
N ASN A 77 15.96 -0.12 10.58
CA ASN A 77 15.20 0.45 11.69
C ASN A 77 14.57 1.78 11.29
N GLU A 78 15.33 2.64 10.60
CA GLU A 78 14.86 3.92 10.10
C GLU A 78 13.89 3.73 8.95
N SER A 79 14.19 2.80 8.03
CA SER A 79 13.29 2.44 6.92
C SER A 79 11.91 2.04 7.42
N ALA A 80 11.84 1.13 8.40
CA ALA A 80 10.57 0.69 8.96
C ALA A 80 9.80 1.85 9.58
N LYS A 81 10.45 2.69 10.40
CA LYS A 81 9.83 3.87 11.00
C LYS A 81 9.34 4.84 9.93
N PHE A 82 10.17 5.15 8.95
CA PHE A 82 9.88 6.14 7.93
C PHE A 82 8.72 5.72 7.02
N VAL A 83 8.69 4.46 6.58
CA VAL A 83 7.59 3.90 5.77
C VAL A 83 6.24 4.07 6.46
N PHE A 84 6.16 3.80 7.78
CA PHE A 84 4.91 3.97 8.52
C PHE A 84 4.58 5.44 8.80
N LEU A 85 5.58 6.28 9.10
CA LEU A 85 5.35 7.71 9.28
C LEU A 85 4.82 8.39 8.01
N LEU A 86 5.30 7.97 6.84
CA LEU A 86 4.83 8.47 5.55
C LEU A 86 3.38 8.09 5.23
N LEU A 87 2.82 7.04 5.86
CA LEU A 87 1.41 6.69 5.70
C LEU A 87 0.48 7.65 6.44
N LEU A 88 0.94 8.28 7.53
CA LEU A 88 0.11 9.17 8.35
C LEU A 88 -0.43 10.37 7.57
N PRO A 89 0.40 11.21 6.88
CA PRO A 89 -0.12 12.36 6.16
C PRO A 89 -1.08 11.96 5.05
N ILE A 90 -0.87 10.83 4.39
CA ILE A 90 -1.76 10.35 3.34
C ILE A 90 -3.10 9.89 3.94
N SER A 91 -3.08 9.15 5.05
CA SER A 91 -4.31 8.69 5.71
C SER A 91 -5.12 9.88 6.25
N ILE A 92 -4.48 10.86 6.84
CA ILE A 92 -5.14 12.09 7.31
C ILE A 92 -5.74 12.86 6.12
N GLY A 93 -4.96 13.06 5.06
CA GLY A 93 -5.43 13.77 3.86
C GLY A 93 -6.61 13.07 3.19
N SER A 94 -6.57 11.75 3.03
CA SER A 94 -7.69 10.99 2.46
C SER A 94 -8.94 11.04 3.34
N SER A 95 -8.79 10.98 4.66
CA SER A 95 -9.91 11.11 5.60
C SER A 95 -10.58 12.48 5.52
N ILE A 96 -9.79 13.56 5.45
CA ILE A 96 -10.31 14.93 5.30
C ILE A 96 -11.07 15.06 3.98
N LEU A 97 -10.54 14.53 2.87
CA LEU A 97 -11.21 14.56 1.57
C LEU A 97 -12.54 13.80 1.58
N GLU A 98 -12.57 12.63 2.22
CA GLU A 98 -13.78 11.81 2.30
C GLU A 98 -14.88 12.49 3.14
N ILE A 99 -14.51 13.05 4.29
CA ILE A 99 -15.43 13.83 5.13
C ILE A 99 -15.97 15.04 4.36
N SER A 100 -15.09 15.76 3.66
CA SER A 100 -15.50 16.94 2.88
C SER A 100 -16.49 16.56 1.76
N LYS A 101 -16.25 15.45 1.05
CA LYS A 101 -17.19 14.93 0.03
C LYS A 101 -18.54 14.56 0.63
N SER A 102 -18.55 13.88 1.75
CA SER A 102 -19.78 13.47 2.44
C SER A 102 -20.59 14.66 2.92
N LEU A 103 -19.95 15.73 3.39
CA LEU A 103 -20.62 16.97 3.79
C LEU A 103 -21.26 17.69 2.59
N ILE A 104 -20.56 17.75 1.46
CA ILE A 104 -21.04 18.42 0.23
C ILE A 104 -22.21 17.65 -0.39
N SER A 105 -22.15 16.31 -0.38
CA SER A 105 -23.20 15.45 -0.97
C SER A 105 -24.46 15.33 -0.10
N GLY A 106 -24.49 15.92 1.09
CA GLY A 106 -25.64 15.85 2.01
C GLY A 106 -25.98 14.45 2.52
N THR A 107 -25.09 13.47 2.29
CA THR A 107 -25.29 12.06 2.69
C THR A 107 -24.83 11.78 4.13
N THR A 108 -24.48 12.82 4.87
CA THR A 108 -24.11 12.69 6.28
C THR A 108 -25.34 12.40 7.13
N ASN A 109 -25.75 11.14 7.18
CA ASN A 109 -26.48 10.66 8.35
C ASN A 109 -25.50 10.68 9.52
N LEU A 110 -25.62 11.70 10.38
CA LEU A 110 -24.82 11.88 11.61
C LEU A 110 -25.10 10.79 12.66
N THR A 111 -25.25 9.56 12.23
CA THR A 111 -25.38 8.39 13.12
C THR A 111 -24.00 7.90 13.63
N PHE A 112 -23.01 8.80 13.66
CA PHE A 112 -21.66 8.49 14.18
C PHE A 112 -21.61 8.03 15.65
N ILE A 113 -22.73 8.10 16.36
CA ILE A 113 -22.82 7.75 17.79
C ILE A 113 -23.56 6.41 17.99
N SER A 114 -23.82 5.63 16.93
CA SER A 114 -24.38 4.31 17.15
C SER A 114 -23.34 3.37 17.79
N PRO A 115 -23.76 2.47 18.70
CA PRO A 115 -22.84 1.55 19.38
C PRO A 115 -22.03 0.67 18.40
N GLU A 116 -22.56 0.42 17.21
CA GLU A 116 -21.90 -0.35 16.16
C GLU A 116 -20.66 0.35 15.63
N TYR A 117 -20.68 1.68 15.45
CA TYR A 117 -19.53 2.46 15.01
C TYR A 117 -18.45 2.52 16.09
N LEU A 118 -18.83 2.64 17.37
CA LEU A 118 -17.90 2.61 18.49
C LEU A 118 -17.17 1.27 18.58
N ILE A 119 -17.90 0.16 18.48
CA ILE A 119 -17.32 -1.18 18.50
C ILE A 119 -16.38 -1.35 17.32
N SER A 120 -16.80 -0.98 16.11
CA SER A 120 -15.97 -1.06 14.89
C SER A 120 -14.69 -0.23 15.02
N PHE A 121 -14.78 0.95 15.60
CA PHE A 121 -13.64 1.84 15.84
C PHE A 121 -12.61 1.21 16.79
N VAL A 122 -13.06 0.66 17.92
CA VAL A 122 -12.19 0.00 18.90
C VAL A 122 -11.51 -1.23 18.28
N VAL A 123 -12.27 -2.07 17.58
CA VAL A 123 -11.73 -3.25 16.87
C VAL A 123 -10.70 -2.83 15.85
N CYS A 124 -10.97 -1.77 15.06
CA CYS A 124 -10.04 -1.24 14.07
C CYS A 124 -8.72 -0.79 14.71
N ILE A 125 -8.77 -0.07 15.84
CA ILE A 125 -7.57 0.35 16.57
C ILE A 125 -6.75 -0.87 17.01
N VAL A 126 -7.36 -1.85 17.65
CA VAL A 126 -6.66 -3.03 18.16
C VAL A 126 -6.00 -3.81 17.02
N VAL A 127 -6.75 -4.09 15.95
CA VAL A 127 -6.23 -4.82 14.78
C VAL A 127 -5.11 -4.04 14.09
N THR A 128 -5.26 -2.72 13.95
CA THR A 128 -4.23 -1.86 13.34
C THR A 128 -2.94 -1.86 14.15
N LEU A 129 -3.02 -1.71 15.46
CA LEU A 129 -1.84 -1.75 16.33
C LEU A 129 -1.12 -3.11 16.23
N PHE A 130 -1.87 -4.21 16.32
CA PHE A 130 -1.31 -5.55 16.18
C PHE A 130 -0.64 -5.76 14.81
N SER A 131 -1.28 -5.31 13.74
CA SER A 131 -0.75 -5.38 12.37
C SER A 131 0.52 -4.54 12.22
N LEU A 132 0.55 -3.31 12.74
CA LEU A 132 1.73 -2.44 12.73
C LEU A 132 2.93 -3.07 13.45
N PHE A 133 2.74 -3.61 14.66
CA PHE A 133 3.80 -4.28 15.39
C PHE A 133 4.34 -5.48 14.63
N THR A 134 3.46 -6.27 14.02
CA THR A 134 3.82 -7.45 13.23
C THR A 134 4.62 -7.06 12.00
N MET A 135 4.14 -6.08 11.23
CA MET A 135 4.81 -5.59 10.03
C MET A 135 6.17 -4.97 10.36
N PHE A 136 6.26 -4.19 11.43
CA PHE A 136 7.52 -3.61 11.88
C PHE A 136 8.58 -4.70 12.17
N LYS A 137 8.16 -5.79 12.82
CA LYS A 137 9.01 -6.95 13.10
C LYS A 137 9.44 -7.68 11.82
N ILE A 138 8.54 -7.80 10.84
CA ILE A 138 8.81 -8.44 9.54
C ILE A 138 9.82 -7.62 8.74
N ILE A 139 9.66 -6.30 8.68
CA ILE A 139 10.58 -5.40 7.97
C ILE A 139 11.97 -5.46 8.59
N LYS A 140 12.08 -5.35 9.93
CA LYS A 140 13.35 -5.45 10.63
C LYS A 140 14.08 -6.78 10.38
N LYS A 141 13.33 -7.88 10.27
CA LYS A 141 13.87 -9.23 10.00
C LYS A 141 14.09 -9.49 8.50
N GLU A 142 13.88 -8.52 7.63
CA GLU A 142 13.99 -8.65 6.16
C GLU A 142 13.10 -9.74 5.55
N LYS A 143 12.03 -10.10 6.22
CA LYS A 143 11.12 -11.17 5.77
C LYS A 143 9.97 -10.66 4.89
N THR A 144 10.04 -9.44 4.40
CA THR A 144 9.02 -8.85 3.51
C THR A 144 8.86 -9.61 2.19
N TYR A 145 9.90 -10.32 1.75
CA TYR A 145 9.84 -11.19 0.57
C TYR A 145 8.83 -12.34 0.70
N LEU A 146 8.42 -12.70 1.94
CA LEU A 146 7.41 -13.75 2.15
C LEU A 146 6.06 -13.37 1.53
N PHE A 147 5.73 -12.07 1.49
CA PHE A 147 4.51 -11.60 0.84
C PHE A 147 4.52 -11.83 -0.68
N SER A 148 5.70 -11.93 -1.31
CA SER A 148 5.80 -12.20 -2.75
C SER A 148 5.21 -13.55 -3.12
N TYR A 149 5.37 -14.57 -2.26
CA TYR A 149 4.80 -15.90 -2.49
C TYR A 149 3.26 -15.91 -2.52
N TYR A 150 2.64 -14.92 -1.90
CA TYR A 150 1.20 -14.73 -1.96
C TYR A 150 0.79 -13.78 -3.09
N LEU A 151 1.51 -12.66 -3.26
CA LEU A 151 1.16 -11.61 -4.22
C LEU A 151 1.30 -12.07 -5.68
N ILE A 152 2.35 -12.83 -5.99
CA ILE A 152 2.60 -13.27 -7.37
C ILE A 152 1.50 -14.24 -7.85
N PRO A 153 1.16 -15.34 -7.15
CA PRO A 153 0.07 -16.20 -7.57
C PRO A 153 -1.29 -15.48 -7.65
N LEU A 154 -1.58 -14.62 -6.67
CA LEU A 154 -2.81 -13.83 -6.67
C LEU A 154 -2.87 -12.88 -7.87
N GLY A 155 -1.77 -12.19 -8.18
CA GLY A 155 -1.67 -11.30 -9.33
C GLY A 155 -1.88 -12.04 -10.64
N ILE A 156 -1.27 -13.22 -10.81
CA ILE A 156 -1.44 -14.07 -11.99
C ILE A 156 -2.90 -14.52 -12.13
N LEU A 157 -3.53 -14.96 -11.04
CA LEU A 157 -4.95 -15.35 -11.03
C LEU A 157 -5.85 -14.19 -11.46
N MET A 158 -5.58 -12.98 -10.98
CA MET A 158 -6.33 -11.77 -11.36
C MET A 158 -6.12 -11.42 -12.83
N MET A 159 -4.91 -11.59 -13.36
CA MET A 159 -4.63 -11.37 -14.79
C MET A 159 -5.42 -12.35 -15.66
N ILE A 160 -5.41 -13.66 -15.32
CA ILE A 160 -6.16 -14.69 -16.04
C ILE A 160 -7.66 -14.38 -16.00
N LYS A 161 -8.19 -14.03 -14.82
CA LYS A 161 -9.60 -13.63 -14.68
C LYS A 161 -9.94 -12.40 -15.52
N GLY A 162 -9.06 -11.41 -15.55
CA GLY A 162 -9.25 -10.20 -16.34
C GLY A 162 -9.27 -10.47 -17.84
N LEU A 163 -8.41 -11.37 -18.34
CA LEU A 163 -8.43 -11.83 -19.73
C LEU A 163 -9.73 -12.55 -20.07
N TYR A 164 -10.17 -13.45 -19.19
CA TYR A 164 -11.40 -14.23 -19.40
C TYR A 164 -12.65 -13.33 -19.48
N ILE A 165 -12.76 -12.35 -18.60
CA ILE A 165 -13.87 -11.38 -18.60
C ILE A 165 -13.84 -10.53 -19.88
N ASN A 166 -12.68 -10.05 -20.32
CA ASN A 166 -12.56 -9.26 -21.55
C ASN A 166 -12.94 -10.08 -22.79
N THR A 167 -12.59 -11.36 -22.82
CA THR A 167 -12.94 -12.23 -23.95
C THR A 167 -14.45 -12.52 -24.00
N PHE A 168 -15.12 -12.56 -22.84
CA PHE A 168 -16.57 -12.84 -22.77
C PHE A 168 -17.45 -11.61 -23.03
N ILE A 169 -16.90 -10.40 -22.95
CA ILE A 169 -17.63 -9.14 -23.26
C ILE A 169 -17.54 -8.80 -24.76
N ILE A 170 -16.56 -9.38 -25.48
CA ILE A 170 -16.34 -9.13 -26.93
C ILE A 170 -17.08 -10.15 -27.80
N LEU A 171 -17.56 -11.28 -27.25
CA LEU A 171 -18.42 -12.27 -27.87
C LEU A 171 -19.91 -12.00 -27.60
#